data_b0ee89dc9dc0afce50621ae82c6ccd23
#
_entry.id   b0ee89dc9dc0afce50621ae82c6ccd23
#
_cell.length_a   1.000
_cell.length_b   1.000
_cell.length_c   1.000
_cell.angle_alpha   90.00
_cell.angle_beta   90.00
_cell.angle_gamma   90.00
#
_symmetry.space_group_name_H-M   'P 1'
#
loop_
_entity.id
_entity.type
_entity.pdbx_description
1 polymer ?
#
loop_
_entity_poly.entity_id
_entity_poly.type
_entity_poly.pdbx_seq_one_letter_code
_entity_poly.pdbx_strand_id
1 'polypeptide(L)'
;MARSMGNANKKTKSEPQKYLCPYCGEFKSKVDFYTSSDPMIKTGLTVMCKDCARNIARNYDERTGDYGDCTRSSVQDALERLDKPFLEKVWYSVTTELNTKSGQGVSKDLWSLYMTRISAPMYKMLRWRDGDVFASFRNEETEYVEGLESADVTRNQQIREEYHKNREDVIRLIGYDPFLNESEKDKPLLYSQLLGFLDTGGDSNDDM
;
A
#
# COMPACT_ATOMS: atom_id res chain seq x y z
N MET A 1 -63.70 30.55 -27.20
CA MET A 1 -62.73 29.53 -27.64
C MET A 1 -61.34 30.05 -27.37
N ALA A 2 -60.73 29.65 -26.23
CA ALA A 2 -59.39 30.08 -25.87
C ALA A 2 -58.42 28.94 -26.27
N ARG A 3 -57.43 29.23 -27.13
CA ARG A 3 -56.38 28.33 -27.55
C ARG A 3 -55.27 28.33 -26.46
N SER A 4 -55.08 27.19 -25.83
CA SER A 4 -53.96 26.91 -24.94
C SER A 4 -52.67 26.89 -25.76
N MET A 5 -51.76 27.85 -25.46
CA MET A 5 -50.39 27.83 -26.00
C MET A 5 -49.56 26.84 -25.14
N GLY A 6 -49.26 25.69 -25.71
CA GLY A 6 -48.35 24.71 -25.16
C GLY A 6 -46.91 25.25 -25.09
N ASN A 7 -46.40 25.42 -23.88
CA ASN A 7 -45.03 25.83 -23.61
C ASN A 7 -44.09 24.64 -23.83
N ALA A 8 -43.50 24.56 -25.05
CA ALA A 8 -42.49 23.57 -25.35
C ALA A 8 -41.17 23.91 -24.67
N ASN A 9 -40.98 23.34 -23.48
CA ASN A 9 -39.72 23.42 -22.74
C ASN A 9 -38.63 22.64 -23.46
N LYS A 10 -37.95 23.28 -24.42
CA LYS A 10 -36.78 22.76 -25.10
C LYS A 10 -35.66 22.65 -24.10
N LYS A 11 -35.47 21.46 -23.46
CA LYS A 11 -34.23 21.13 -22.72
C LYS A 11 -33.07 21.27 -23.69
N THR A 12 -32.31 22.34 -23.60
CA THR A 12 -31.02 22.48 -24.26
C THR A 12 -30.11 21.37 -23.74
N LYS A 13 -29.86 20.37 -24.59
CA LYS A 13 -28.84 19.33 -24.34
C LYS A 13 -27.51 20.07 -24.24
N SER A 14 -26.98 20.21 -23.04
CA SER A 14 -25.60 20.66 -22.85
C SER A 14 -24.67 19.70 -23.61
N GLU A 15 -23.72 20.26 -24.33
CA GLU A 15 -22.70 19.45 -25.00
C GLU A 15 -22.03 18.50 -23.99
N PRO A 16 -21.81 17.24 -24.35
CA PRO A 16 -21.17 16.28 -23.45
C PRO A 16 -19.74 16.75 -23.13
N GLN A 17 -19.45 16.84 -21.84
CA GLN A 17 -18.11 17.22 -21.35
C GLN A 17 -17.06 16.24 -21.90
N LYS A 18 -16.00 16.79 -22.51
CA LYS A 18 -14.87 16.03 -23.04
C LYS A 18 -13.64 16.19 -22.13
N TYR A 19 -12.82 15.15 -22.08
CA TYR A 19 -11.61 15.05 -21.27
C TYR A 19 -10.41 14.78 -22.17
N LEU A 20 -9.31 15.49 -21.96
CA LEU A 20 -8.08 15.29 -22.71
C LEU A 20 -7.37 14.02 -22.22
N CYS A 21 -7.02 13.13 -23.16
CA CYS A 21 -6.10 12.04 -22.90
C CYS A 21 -4.66 12.50 -23.24
N PRO A 22 -3.74 12.63 -22.28
CA PRO A 22 -2.38 13.12 -22.57
C PRO A 22 -1.53 12.12 -23.38
N TYR A 23 -1.96 10.85 -23.48
CA TYR A 23 -1.23 9.81 -24.21
C TYR A 23 -1.48 9.84 -25.72
N CYS A 24 -2.71 10.10 -26.15
CA CYS A 24 -3.03 10.27 -27.58
C CYS A 24 -3.27 11.72 -27.99
N GLY A 25 -3.32 12.67 -27.05
CA GLY A 25 -3.59 14.08 -27.32
C GLY A 25 -5.05 14.38 -27.71
N GLU A 26 -5.96 13.41 -27.64
CA GLU A 26 -7.34 13.55 -28.07
C GLU A 26 -8.30 13.89 -26.92
N PHE A 27 -9.32 14.68 -27.25
CA PHE A 27 -10.46 14.93 -26.37
C PHE A 27 -11.50 13.83 -26.52
N LYS A 28 -11.72 13.03 -25.50
CA LYS A 28 -12.63 11.89 -25.46
C LYS A 28 -13.75 12.07 -24.45
N SER A 29 -14.79 11.29 -24.58
CA SER A 29 -15.92 11.31 -23.65
C SER A 29 -15.60 10.57 -22.35
N LYS A 30 -16.40 10.79 -21.30
CA LYS A 30 -16.22 10.13 -19.99
C LYS A 30 -16.20 8.59 -20.11
N VAL A 31 -16.98 8.02 -21.03
CA VAL A 31 -17.10 6.56 -21.20
C VAL A 31 -15.84 5.92 -21.78
N ASP A 32 -14.96 6.73 -22.39
CA ASP A 32 -13.69 6.29 -22.97
C ASP A 32 -12.57 6.18 -21.95
N PHE A 33 -12.84 6.47 -20.69
CA PHE A 33 -11.89 6.33 -19.57
C PHE A 33 -12.38 5.29 -18.58
N TYR A 34 -11.47 4.73 -17.80
CA TYR A 34 -11.81 3.96 -16.61
C TYR A 34 -12.08 4.91 -15.43
N THR A 35 -12.78 4.43 -14.41
CA THR A 35 -12.92 5.18 -13.16
C THR A 35 -11.62 5.13 -12.38
N SER A 36 -11.17 6.27 -11.85
CA SER A 36 -10.02 6.30 -10.94
C SER A 36 -10.42 5.87 -9.53
N SER A 37 -9.49 5.20 -8.83
CA SER A 37 -9.59 4.88 -7.40
C SER A 37 -8.90 5.94 -6.54
N ASP A 38 -8.23 6.93 -7.15
CA ASP A 38 -7.55 8.01 -6.45
C ASP A 38 -8.55 9.11 -6.04
N PRO A 39 -8.74 9.35 -4.71
CA PRO A 39 -9.64 10.40 -4.22
C PRO A 39 -9.18 11.80 -4.59
N MET A 40 -7.90 12.00 -4.93
CA MET A 40 -7.36 13.30 -5.33
C MET A 40 -7.74 13.70 -6.76
N ILE A 41 -8.16 12.74 -7.59
CA ILE A 41 -8.56 13.00 -8.97
C ILE A 41 -10.03 13.43 -9.02
N LYS A 42 -10.27 14.73 -9.06
CA LYS A 42 -11.61 15.34 -9.03
C LYS A 42 -12.55 14.87 -10.15
N THR A 43 -12.02 14.50 -11.31
CA THR A 43 -12.81 13.95 -12.44
C THR A 43 -13.32 12.54 -12.17
N GLY A 44 -12.71 11.81 -11.25
CA GLY A 44 -12.96 10.39 -10.98
C GLY A 44 -12.62 9.47 -12.17
N LEU A 45 -11.79 9.96 -13.11
CA LEU A 45 -11.37 9.23 -14.30
C LEU A 45 -9.87 8.96 -14.27
N THR A 46 -9.44 7.85 -14.87
CA THR A 46 -8.02 7.57 -15.08
C THR A 46 -7.39 8.61 -16.00
N VAL A 47 -6.08 8.83 -15.87
CA VAL A 47 -5.33 9.81 -16.68
C VAL A 47 -5.32 9.41 -18.17
N MET A 48 -5.28 8.10 -18.44
CA MET A 48 -5.19 7.54 -19.78
C MET A 48 -6.53 6.97 -20.24
N CYS A 49 -6.88 7.13 -21.53
CA CYS A 49 -8.08 6.56 -22.10
C CYS A 49 -7.96 5.03 -22.30
N LYS A 50 -9.08 4.36 -22.48
CA LYS A 50 -9.17 2.89 -22.65
C LYS A 50 -8.40 2.38 -23.86
N ASP A 51 -8.40 3.15 -24.96
CA ASP A 51 -7.70 2.75 -26.18
C ASP A 51 -6.19 2.77 -25.99
N CYS A 52 -5.64 3.85 -25.41
CA CYS A 52 -4.21 3.91 -25.08
C CYS A 52 -3.80 2.81 -24.12
N ALA A 53 -4.61 2.53 -23.10
CA ALA A 53 -4.34 1.44 -22.17
C ALA A 53 -4.34 0.06 -22.84
N ARG A 54 -5.28 -0.17 -23.76
CA ARG A 54 -5.34 -1.40 -24.56
C ARG A 54 -4.13 -1.52 -25.48
N ASN A 55 -3.70 -0.43 -26.11
CA ASN A 55 -2.55 -0.41 -27.00
C ASN A 55 -1.27 -0.83 -26.26
N ILE A 56 -1.06 -0.31 -25.04
CA ILE A 56 0.08 -0.70 -24.20
C ILE A 56 -0.05 -2.18 -23.78
N ALA A 57 -1.18 -2.58 -23.22
CA ALA A 57 -1.39 -3.93 -22.71
C ALA A 57 -1.28 -5.01 -23.79
N ARG A 58 -1.57 -4.69 -25.04
CA ARG A 58 -1.52 -5.59 -26.19
C ARG A 58 -0.35 -5.34 -27.12
N ASN A 59 0.68 -4.64 -26.68
CA ASN A 59 1.87 -4.37 -27.48
C ASN A 59 1.53 -3.93 -28.92
N TYR A 60 0.68 -2.89 -29.03
CA TYR A 60 0.26 -2.37 -30.33
C TYR A 60 1.44 -1.78 -31.09
N ASP A 61 1.67 -2.24 -32.31
CA ASP A 61 2.70 -1.68 -33.21
C ASP A 61 2.05 -0.64 -34.15
N GLU A 62 2.35 0.64 -33.91
CA GLU A 62 1.85 1.76 -34.73
C GLU A 62 2.26 1.66 -36.20
N ARG A 63 3.38 0.99 -36.51
CA ARG A 63 3.91 0.89 -37.85
C ARG A 63 3.14 -0.14 -38.69
N THR A 64 2.75 -1.26 -38.09
CA THR A 64 1.95 -2.31 -38.77
C THR A 64 0.48 -2.16 -38.57
N GLY A 65 0.06 -1.47 -37.51
CA GLY A 65 -1.35 -1.37 -37.11
C GLY A 65 -1.89 -2.61 -36.39
N ASP A 66 -1.01 -3.55 -36.03
CA ASP A 66 -1.38 -4.82 -35.44
C ASP A 66 -1.23 -4.82 -33.91
N TYR A 67 -2.01 -5.67 -33.27
CA TYR A 67 -1.90 -5.96 -31.85
C TYR A 67 -1.07 -7.22 -31.64
N GLY A 68 -0.06 -7.11 -30.79
CA GLY A 68 0.70 -8.25 -30.29
C GLY A 68 -0.01 -9.00 -29.17
N ASP A 69 0.73 -9.94 -28.57
CA ASP A 69 0.24 -10.71 -27.43
C ASP A 69 0.21 -9.87 -26.15
N CYS A 70 -0.82 -10.08 -25.34
CA CYS A 70 -0.88 -9.58 -23.96
C CYS A 70 0.10 -10.36 -23.10
N THR A 71 1.25 -9.76 -22.80
CA THR A 71 2.20 -10.33 -21.85
C THR A 71 1.92 -9.82 -20.44
N ARG A 72 2.44 -10.52 -19.41
CA ARG A 72 2.33 -10.09 -18.04
C ARG A 72 2.93 -8.69 -17.85
N SER A 73 4.11 -8.43 -18.41
CA SER A 73 4.80 -7.15 -18.28
C SER A 73 4.05 -6.01 -18.97
N SER A 74 3.48 -6.24 -20.18
CA SER A 74 2.70 -5.19 -20.88
C SER A 74 1.40 -4.85 -20.15
N VAL A 75 0.77 -5.84 -19.53
CA VAL A 75 -0.42 -5.62 -18.69
C VAL A 75 -0.06 -4.86 -17.42
N GLN A 76 1.06 -5.21 -16.77
CA GLN A 76 1.55 -4.48 -15.59
C GLN A 76 1.87 -3.02 -15.93
N ASP A 77 2.56 -2.73 -17.04
CA ASP A 77 2.85 -1.36 -17.49
C ASP A 77 1.57 -0.55 -17.73
N ALA A 78 0.57 -1.14 -18.37
CA ALA A 78 -0.71 -0.47 -18.59
C ALA A 78 -1.46 -0.19 -17.27
N LEU A 79 -1.45 -1.13 -16.32
CA LEU A 79 -2.09 -0.98 -15.02
C LEU A 79 -1.40 0.05 -14.12
N GLU A 80 -0.06 0.11 -14.14
CA GLU A 80 0.72 1.12 -13.45
C GLU A 80 0.31 2.53 -13.89
N ARG A 81 0.27 2.78 -15.21
CA ARG A 81 -0.14 4.06 -15.78
C ARG A 81 -1.59 4.42 -15.51
N LEU A 82 -2.46 3.43 -15.33
CA LEU A 82 -3.87 3.60 -14.96
C LEU A 82 -4.07 3.75 -13.44
N ASP A 83 -3.04 3.55 -12.64
CA ASP A 83 -3.12 3.41 -11.18
C ASP A 83 -4.15 2.35 -10.76
N LYS A 84 -4.06 1.16 -11.38
CA LYS A 84 -4.93 0.01 -11.11
C LYS A 84 -4.11 -1.17 -10.57
N PRO A 85 -4.67 -1.99 -9.68
CA PRO A 85 -3.92 -3.07 -9.05
C PRO A 85 -3.60 -4.18 -10.04
N PHE A 86 -2.38 -4.73 -9.96
CA PHE A 86 -2.08 -6.02 -10.55
C PHE A 86 -2.22 -7.10 -9.46
N LEU A 87 -3.14 -8.07 -9.69
CA LEU A 87 -3.47 -9.14 -8.76
C LEU A 87 -3.16 -10.49 -9.40
N GLU A 88 -2.22 -11.23 -8.84
CA GLU A 88 -1.78 -12.56 -9.31
C GLU A 88 -2.94 -13.55 -9.42
N LYS A 89 -3.81 -13.56 -8.43
CA LYS A 89 -4.98 -14.42 -8.40
C LYS A 89 -5.93 -14.15 -9.58
N VAL A 90 -6.10 -12.88 -9.92
CA VAL A 90 -6.94 -12.49 -11.05
C VAL A 90 -6.24 -12.82 -12.37
N TRP A 91 -4.93 -12.56 -12.47
CA TRP A 91 -4.11 -12.90 -13.63
C TRP A 91 -4.19 -14.39 -13.94
N TYR A 92 -3.93 -15.23 -12.94
CA TYR A 92 -4.00 -16.69 -13.09
C TYR A 92 -5.41 -17.17 -13.51
N SER A 93 -6.46 -16.63 -12.88
CA SER A 93 -7.84 -16.99 -13.21
C SER A 93 -8.19 -16.65 -14.67
N VAL A 94 -7.79 -15.46 -15.16
CA VAL A 94 -8.08 -15.02 -16.53
C VAL A 94 -7.29 -15.81 -17.56
N THR A 95 -6.01 -16.05 -17.32
CA THR A 95 -5.15 -16.86 -18.23
C THR A 95 -5.63 -18.30 -18.32
N THR A 96 -6.02 -18.89 -17.20
CA THR A 96 -6.59 -20.25 -17.16
C THR A 96 -7.93 -20.32 -17.92
N GLU A 97 -8.79 -19.32 -17.73
CA GLU A 97 -10.08 -19.24 -18.45
C GLU A 97 -9.88 -19.17 -19.95
N LEU A 98 -8.95 -18.35 -20.44
CA LEU A 98 -8.64 -18.24 -21.85
C LEU A 98 -8.05 -19.53 -22.43
N ASN A 99 -7.12 -20.16 -21.74
CA ASN A 99 -6.52 -21.41 -22.17
C ASN A 99 -7.54 -22.56 -22.24
N THR A 100 -8.48 -22.59 -21.29
CA THR A 100 -9.53 -23.63 -21.27
C THR A 100 -10.58 -23.42 -22.36
N LYS A 101 -10.86 -22.17 -22.73
CA LYS A 101 -11.86 -21.79 -23.73
C LYS A 101 -11.26 -21.53 -25.12
N SER A 102 -9.98 -21.75 -25.31
CA SER A 102 -9.27 -21.62 -26.59
C SER A 102 -9.81 -22.62 -27.60
N GLY A 103 -10.80 -22.23 -28.33
CA GLY A 103 -11.55 -23.08 -29.30
C GLY A 103 -13.07 -22.87 -29.26
N GLN A 104 -13.60 -22.18 -28.25
CA GLN A 104 -15.05 -21.94 -28.11
C GLN A 104 -15.49 -20.52 -28.48
N GLY A 105 -14.72 -19.79 -29.32
CA GLY A 105 -15.12 -18.46 -29.81
C GLY A 105 -15.21 -17.39 -28.72
N VAL A 106 -14.26 -17.36 -27.76
CA VAL A 106 -14.19 -16.30 -26.77
C VAL A 106 -13.91 -14.97 -27.43
N SER A 107 -14.89 -14.07 -27.46
CA SER A 107 -14.79 -12.76 -28.10
C SER A 107 -13.99 -11.72 -27.32
N LYS A 108 -13.59 -12.02 -26.07
CA LYS A 108 -12.85 -11.08 -25.20
C LYS A 108 -11.38 -11.46 -25.12
N ASP A 109 -10.53 -10.45 -25.33
CA ASP A 109 -9.08 -10.59 -25.11
C ASP A 109 -8.73 -10.60 -23.61
N LEU A 110 -7.51 -11.02 -23.29
CA LEU A 110 -6.98 -11.11 -21.92
C LEU A 110 -7.10 -9.77 -21.17
N TRP A 111 -6.73 -8.68 -21.82
CA TRP A 111 -6.84 -7.34 -21.22
C TRP A 111 -8.29 -7.01 -20.82
N SER A 112 -9.23 -7.22 -21.73
CA SER A 112 -10.64 -6.93 -21.46
C SER A 112 -11.22 -7.79 -20.35
N LEU A 113 -10.84 -9.07 -20.28
CA LEU A 113 -11.24 -9.96 -19.19
C LEU A 113 -10.64 -9.53 -17.86
N TYR A 114 -9.35 -9.22 -17.84
CA TYR A 114 -8.66 -8.76 -16.64
C TYR A 114 -9.31 -7.47 -16.09
N MET A 115 -9.49 -6.45 -16.93
CA MET A 115 -10.13 -5.19 -16.54
C MET A 115 -11.59 -5.39 -16.06
N THR A 116 -12.31 -6.35 -16.62
CA THR A 116 -13.66 -6.70 -16.14
C THR A 116 -13.60 -7.28 -14.72
N ARG A 117 -12.64 -8.15 -14.43
CA ARG A 117 -12.47 -8.77 -13.10
C ARG A 117 -12.09 -7.77 -12.04
N ILE A 118 -11.09 -6.91 -12.29
CA ILE A 118 -10.66 -5.90 -11.29
C ILE A 118 -11.67 -4.74 -11.13
N SER A 119 -12.68 -4.65 -12.00
CA SER A 119 -13.79 -3.70 -11.84
C SER A 119 -14.85 -4.18 -10.83
N ALA A 120 -14.73 -5.40 -10.31
CA ALA A 120 -15.62 -5.91 -9.28
C ALA A 120 -15.55 -5.06 -8.00
N PRO A 121 -16.65 -4.94 -7.23
CA PRO A 121 -16.71 -4.05 -6.06
C PRO A 121 -15.57 -4.26 -5.06
N MET A 122 -15.12 -5.49 -4.86
CA MET A 122 -14.04 -5.83 -3.92
C MET A 122 -12.67 -5.28 -4.32
N TYR A 123 -12.44 -5.02 -5.62
CA TYR A 123 -11.16 -4.50 -6.13
C TYR A 123 -11.23 -3.04 -6.57
N LYS A 124 -12.43 -2.47 -6.63
CA LYS A 124 -12.68 -1.14 -7.20
C LYS A 124 -11.88 -0.02 -6.54
N MET A 125 -11.61 -0.14 -5.24
CA MET A 125 -10.90 0.87 -4.46
C MET A 125 -9.38 0.66 -4.44
N LEU A 126 -8.89 -0.49 -4.96
CA LEU A 126 -7.47 -0.79 -4.98
C LEU A 126 -6.77 0.02 -6.07
N ARG A 127 -5.54 0.44 -5.76
CA ARG A 127 -4.62 1.18 -6.63
C ARG A 127 -3.44 0.29 -7.02
N TRP A 128 -2.57 0.77 -7.89
CA TRP A 128 -1.35 0.06 -8.31
C TRP A 128 -0.49 -0.39 -7.12
N ARG A 129 -0.27 0.50 -6.15
CA ARG A 129 0.49 0.21 -4.92
C ARG A 129 -0.11 -0.89 -4.04
N ASP A 130 -1.41 -1.16 -4.16
CA ASP A 130 -2.11 -2.18 -3.39
C ASP A 130 -2.05 -3.55 -4.09
N GLY A 131 -1.44 -3.62 -5.28
CA GLY A 131 -1.27 -4.83 -6.07
C GLY A 131 -0.20 -5.76 -5.53
N ASP A 132 -0.21 -7.01 -6.02
CA ASP A 132 0.71 -8.05 -5.58
C ASP A 132 2.16 -7.82 -6.00
N VAL A 133 2.41 -6.91 -6.96
CA VAL A 133 3.76 -6.48 -7.35
C VAL A 133 4.53 -5.92 -6.15
N PHE A 134 3.85 -5.30 -5.20
CA PHE A 134 4.43 -4.73 -3.98
C PHE A 134 4.24 -5.60 -2.74
N ALA A 135 3.71 -6.81 -2.87
CA ALA A 135 3.44 -7.67 -1.72
C ALA A 135 4.73 -8.04 -0.95
N SER A 136 5.83 -8.29 -1.66
CA SER A 136 7.14 -8.55 -1.07
C SER A 136 7.64 -7.37 -0.25
N PHE A 137 7.58 -6.15 -0.81
CA PHE A 137 8.01 -4.94 -0.11
C PHE A 137 7.17 -4.68 1.16
N ARG A 138 5.85 -4.89 1.11
CA ARG A 138 4.99 -4.76 2.29
C ARG A 138 5.31 -5.77 3.39
N ASN A 139 5.64 -6.99 3.01
CA ASN A 139 6.03 -8.02 3.97
C ASN A 139 7.39 -7.71 4.62
N GLU A 140 8.34 -7.19 3.86
CA GLU A 140 9.64 -6.74 4.39
C GLU A 140 9.49 -5.58 5.37
N GLU A 141 8.63 -4.58 5.08
CA GLU A 141 8.35 -3.47 6.00
C GLU A 141 7.66 -3.94 7.28
N THR A 142 6.67 -4.84 7.19
CA THR A 142 5.99 -5.39 8.37
C THR A 142 6.93 -6.24 9.23
N GLU A 143 7.75 -7.09 8.62
CA GLU A 143 8.73 -7.91 9.32
C GLU A 143 9.79 -7.04 10.01
N TYR A 144 10.23 -5.95 9.37
CA TYR A 144 11.17 -4.99 9.95
C TYR A 144 10.57 -4.26 11.17
N VAL A 145 9.31 -3.79 11.07
CA VAL A 145 8.61 -3.11 12.18
C VAL A 145 8.37 -4.08 13.34
N GLU A 146 7.90 -5.31 13.08
CA GLU A 146 7.72 -6.35 14.11
C GLU A 146 9.06 -6.72 14.76
N GLY A 147 10.14 -6.78 13.99
CA GLY A 147 11.48 -7.02 14.50
C GLY A 147 11.98 -5.89 15.42
N LEU A 148 11.72 -4.63 15.09
CA LEU A 148 12.06 -3.48 15.93
C LEU A 148 11.23 -3.44 17.22
N GLU A 149 9.93 -3.67 17.15
CA GLU A 149 9.05 -3.73 18.32
C GLU A 149 9.46 -4.88 19.25
N SER A 150 9.80 -6.04 18.70
CA SER A 150 10.31 -7.19 19.48
C SER A 150 11.64 -6.89 20.14
N ALA A 151 12.58 -6.23 19.44
CA ALA A 151 13.87 -5.84 19.99
C ALA A 151 13.73 -4.81 21.13
N ASP A 152 12.83 -3.83 20.98
CA ASP A 152 12.55 -2.84 22.00
C ASP A 152 11.86 -3.45 23.23
N VAL A 153 10.94 -4.40 23.05
CA VAL A 153 10.31 -5.15 24.15
C VAL A 153 11.37 -5.94 24.93
N THR A 154 12.23 -6.67 24.23
CA THR A 154 13.31 -7.45 24.87
C THR A 154 14.29 -6.56 25.61
N ARG A 155 14.69 -5.44 25.02
CA ARG A 155 15.58 -4.46 25.68
C ARG A 155 14.96 -3.85 26.93
N ASN A 156 13.68 -3.46 26.85
CA ASN A 156 12.95 -2.93 28.00
C ASN A 156 12.77 -3.96 29.11
N GLN A 157 12.62 -5.22 28.77
CA GLN A 157 12.57 -6.31 29.73
C GLN A 157 13.91 -6.53 30.42
N GLN A 158 15.03 -6.54 29.68
CA GLN A 158 16.38 -6.62 30.23
C GLN A 158 16.70 -5.47 31.20
N ILE A 159 16.34 -4.22 30.83
CA ILE A 159 16.51 -3.05 31.68
C ILE A 159 15.72 -3.19 32.98
N ARG A 160 14.50 -3.74 32.96
CA ARG A 160 13.69 -3.97 34.15
C ARG A 160 14.31 -5.05 35.06
N GLU A 161 14.76 -6.15 34.47
CA GLU A 161 15.41 -7.24 35.23
C GLU A 161 16.69 -6.77 35.87
N GLU A 162 17.52 -6.01 35.17
CA GLU A 162 18.75 -5.40 35.70
C GLU A 162 18.42 -4.41 36.83
N TYR A 163 17.42 -3.56 36.68
CA TYR A 163 16.96 -2.65 37.71
C TYR A 163 16.53 -3.39 38.99
N HIS A 164 15.72 -4.43 38.88
CA HIS A 164 15.28 -5.21 40.02
C HIS A 164 16.44 -5.88 40.73
N LYS A 165 17.38 -6.45 40.01
CA LYS A 165 18.57 -7.06 40.54
C LYS A 165 19.44 -6.04 41.29
N ASN A 166 19.75 -4.90 40.67
CA ASN A 166 20.56 -3.83 41.27
C ASN A 166 19.92 -3.28 42.55
N ARG A 167 18.60 -3.11 42.56
CA ARG A 167 17.86 -2.70 43.75
C ARG A 167 17.97 -3.72 44.90
N GLU A 168 17.77 -5.00 44.61
CA GLU A 168 17.91 -6.07 45.61
C GLU A 168 19.31 -6.17 46.16
N ASP A 169 20.32 -6.03 45.31
CA ASP A 169 21.73 -6.06 45.74
C ASP A 169 22.08 -4.86 46.62
N VAL A 170 21.63 -3.65 46.31
CA VAL A 170 21.78 -2.47 47.13
C VAL A 170 21.10 -2.64 48.49
N ILE A 171 19.85 -3.08 48.52
CA ILE A 171 19.12 -3.30 49.77
C ILE A 171 19.82 -4.36 50.65
N ARG A 172 20.38 -5.42 50.03
CA ARG A 172 21.13 -6.46 50.72
C ARG A 172 22.39 -5.92 51.35
N LEU A 173 23.12 -5.01 50.68
CA LEU A 173 24.38 -4.46 51.12
C LEU A 173 24.19 -3.37 52.22
N ILE A 174 23.17 -2.53 52.05
CA ILE A 174 22.96 -1.34 52.92
C ILE A 174 21.92 -1.61 54.00
N GLY A 175 21.01 -2.57 53.81
CA GLY A 175 19.97 -2.94 54.76
C GLY A 175 18.66 -2.13 54.62
N TYR A 176 18.60 -1.15 53.74
CA TYR A 176 17.39 -0.36 53.43
C TYR A 176 17.40 0.14 52.00
N ASP A 177 16.27 0.65 51.50
CA ASP A 177 16.17 1.23 50.19
C ASP A 177 16.46 2.74 50.19
N PRO A 178 17.67 3.18 49.74
CA PRO A 178 18.07 4.58 49.83
C PRO A 178 17.33 5.50 48.87
N PHE A 179 16.72 4.94 47.80
CA PHE A 179 16.05 5.71 46.76
C PHE A 179 14.53 5.52 46.78
N LEU A 180 13.95 5.14 47.92
CA LEU A 180 12.51 4.86 48.01
C LEU A 180 11.63 6.03 47.55
N ASN A 181 12.05 7.27 47.83
CA ASN A 181 11.31 8.49 47.53
C ASN A 181 11.71 9.17 46.21
N GLU A 182 12.64 8.58 45.46
CA GLU A 182 13.11 9.14 44.20
C GLU A 182 12.16 8.83 43.04
N SER A 183 12.31 9.55 41.92
CA SER A 183 11.55 9.37 40.72
C SER A 183 11.78 7.98 40.10
N GLU A 184 10.72 7.28 39.68
CA GLU A 184 10.83 5.97 39.04
C GLU A 184 11.71 5.98 37.78
N LYS A 185 11.88 7.13 37.13
CA LYS A 185 12.73 7.27 35.94
C LYS A 185 14.22 7.30 36.31
N ASP A 186 14.55 7.84 37.46
CA ASP A 186 15.95 8.06 37.87
C ASP A 186 16.48 6.87 38.68
N LYS A 187 15.61 6.11 39.30
CA LYS A 187 15.98 4.94 40.13
C LYS A 187 16.93 3.95 39.45
N PRO A 188 16.71 3.50 38.18
CA PRO A 188 17.61 2.53 37.57
C PRO A 188 19.06 3.01 37.50
N LEU A 189 19.25 4.29 37.17
CA LEU A 189 20.59 4.92 37.13
C LEU A 189 21.21 5.03 38.50
N LEU A 190 20.43 5.47 39.49
CA LEU A 190 20.92 5.67 40.89
C LEU A 190 21.37 4.35 41.52
N TYR A 191 20.61 3.25 41.35
CA TYR A 191 21.05 1.94 41.88
C TYR A 191 22.29 1.42 41.15
N SER A 192 22.41 1.59 39.85
CA SER A 192 23.58 1.17 39.08
C SER A 192 24.84 1.95 39.51
N GLN A 193 24.74 3.26 39.72
CA GLN A 193 25.82 4.10 40.16
C GLN A 193 26.26 3.73 41.59
N LEU A 194 25.31 3.54 42.50
CA LEU A 194 25.63 3.19 43.90
C LEU A 194 26.32 1.83 44.00
N LEU A 195 25.89 0.82 43.23
CA LEU A 195 26.58 -0.47 43.17
C LEU A 195 28.01 -0.32 42.66
N GLY A 196 28.24 0.48 41.64
CA GLY A 196 29.57 0.77 41.12
C GLY A 196 30.50 1.41 42.18
N PHE A 197 29.96 2.27 43.04
CA PHE A 197 30.74 2.84 44.16
C PHE A 197 31.02 1.81 45.26
N LEU A 198 30.08 0.93 45.57
CA LEU A 198 30.27 -0.10 46.61
C LEU A 198 31.26 -1.17 46.16
N ASP A 199 31.28 -1.55 44.88
CA ASP A 199 32.26 -2.50 44.33
C ASP A 199 33.69 -1.93 44.28
N THR A 200 33.84 -0.63 43.99
CA THR A 200 35.14 0.01 43.91
C THR A 200 35.71 0.39 45.31
N GLY A 201 34.86 0.49 46.34
CA GLY A 201 35.25 0.83 47.71
C GLY A 201 35.83 -0.33 48.52
N GLY A 202 35.78 -1.57 48.04
CA GLY A 202 36.27 -2.76 48.72
C GLY A 202 37.78 -3.01 48.63
N ASP A 203 38.47 -2.39 47.67
CA ASP A 203 39.90 -2.67 47.37
C ASP A 203 40.92 -1.73 48.05
N SER A 204 40.51 -0.95 49.05
CA SER A 204 41.40 0.05 49.64
C SER A 204 41.89 -0.29 51.04
N ASN A 205 41.91 -1.52 51.54
CA ASN A 205 42.46 -1.88 52.84
C ASN A 205 43.15 -3.27 52.85
N ASP A 206 44.21 -3.41 52.07
CA ASP A 206 45.24 -4.41 52.37
C ASP A 206 46.62 -3.91 51.93
N ASP A 207 47.19 -2.91 52.63
CA ASP A 207 48.60 -2.65 52.66
C ASP A 207 48.93 -1.76 53.87
N MET A 208 49.04 -2.40 55.05
CA MET A 208 49.91 -1.95 56.22
C MET A 208 50.38 -3.14 57.03
#